data_10e1d44994aab7a909e2c68f236ccd40
#
_entry.id   10e1d44994aab7a909e2c68f236ccd40
#
_cell.length_a   1.000
_cell.length_b   1.000
_cell.length_c   1.000
_cell.angle_alpha   90.00
_cell.angle_beta   90.00
_cell.angle_gamma   90.00
#
_symmetry.space_group_name_H-M   'P 1'
#
loop_
_entity.id
_entity.type
_entity.pdbx_description
1 polymer ?
#
loop_
_entity_poly.entity_id
_entity_poly.type
_entity_poly.pdbx_seq_one_letter_code
_entity_poly.pdbx_strand_id
1 'polypeptide(L)'
;MTFSPRLTQILVVMLREDKVLSVKNLALQINVSKRTVQRELEFIDSSLKGYGLQFVSKTGIGIWLEGEAEVKQAFLQELLENEEVDLTDKEDRRKRLILELLKDKSPRKLYYFGNLFGVSEATISNDMEAIAGWFEEFRLRILRKQGYGVTVVGSEKDYRQAMRTFIDENIDSQMIRDMYENQGKSYMEVISRKDEKNVYGILNDDILRRVINCVLRLNSKKIHALTENSFMGLILHITIAINRIVKAEIIEQNEELLQMLQRDEDYEFALYIVKALEKEFQITIPEIEAIYICLHIKASKRQFIDLDEKSNLLYYEGQGAKELINEMIDAYDRQISYELKRDEEFISGLLAHLQPTFIRLKNGMKISNPLLEQIKENYPQIYEKCKQVGNVIEKRLQCQLPDTEIGFLTIHFGAAIVRIENKKEMKRKVSIGIVCASGIGISRLMLTKLVRYLADRAEITTYGRKM
;
A
#
# COMPACT_ATOMS: atom_id res chain seq x y z
N MET A 1 -4.97 -12.00 24.08
CA MET A 1 -4.62 -10.86 24.98
C MET A 1 -3.13 -10.65 24.86
N THR A 2 -2.67 -9.42 24.57
CA THR A 2 -1.25 -9.09 24.48
C THR A 2 -0.73 -8.68 25.88
N PHE A 3 0.24 -9.41 26.39
CA PHE A 3 0.95 -9.06 27.61
C PHE A 3 1.90 -7.88 27.34
N SER A 4 2.21 -7.06 28.37
CA SER A 4 3.29 -6.11 28.23
C SER A 4 4.62 -6.86 28.01
N PRO A 5 5.56 -6.36 27.21
CA PRO A 5 6.86 -7.02 26.99
C PRO A 5 7.60 -7.37 28.29
N ARG A 6 7.45 -6.53 29.32
CA ARG A 6 8.01 -6.81 30.65
C ARG A 6 7.29 -7.92 31.38
N LEU A 7 5.94 -7.95 31.28
CA LEU A 7 5.18 -9.03 31.88
C LEU A 7 5.47 -10.34 31.15
N THR A 8 5.64 -10.32 29.82
CA THR A 8 6.10 -11.47 29.03
C THR A 8 7.46 -11.97 29.51
N GLN A 9 8.47 -11.10 29.66
CA GLN A 9 9.78 -11.47 30.20
C GLN A 9 9.69 -12.07 31.60
N ILE A 10 8.87 -11.49 32.47
CA ILE A 10 8.61 -12.02 33.82
C ILE A 10 8.01 -13.42 33.75
N LEU A 11 6.96 -13.61 32.94
CA LEU A 11 6.28 -14.90 32.78
C LEU A 11 7.20 -15.96 32.16
N VAL A 12 8.00 -15.60 31.15
CA VAL A 12 8.97 -16.51 30.51
C VAL A 12 10.03 -16.97 31.53
N VAL A 13 10.57 -16.07 32.36
CA VAL A 13 11.52 -16.45 33.40
C VAL A 13 10.86 -17.35 34.45
N MET A 14 9.64 -17.04 34.90
CA MET A 14 8.91 -17.84 35.87
C MET A 14 8.56 -19.24 35.35
N LEU A 15 8.20 -19.37 34.06
CA LEU A 15 7.87 -20.63 33.41
C LEU A 15 9.12 -21.48 33.12
N ARG A 16 10.25 -20.86 32.71
CA ARG A 16 11.51 -21.59 32.48
C ARG A 16 12.14 -22.12 33.74
N GLU A 17 12.11 -21.34 34.80
CA GLU A 17 12.68 -21.74 36.08
C GLU A 17 11.79 -22.75 36.82
N ASP A 18 10.48 -22.67 36.62
CA ASP A 18 9.40 -23.49 37.23
C ASP A 18 9.65 -23.79 38.72
N LYS A 19 10.11 -22.80 39.43
CA LYS A 19 10.41 -22.87 40.86
C LYS A 19 10.04 -21.58 41.58
N VAL A 20 10.08 -21.61 42.91
CA VAL A 20 9.82 -20.41 43.72
C VAL A 20 10.96 -19.38 43.54
N LEU A 21 10.61 -18.19 43.07
CA LEU A 21 11.55 -17.09 42.83
C LEU A 21 11.34 -15.97 43.84
N SER A 22 12.41 -15.29 44.21
CA SER A 22 12.28 -14.00 44.91
C SER A 22 12.11 -12.86 43.91
N VAL A 23 11.33 -11.84 44.26
CA VAL A 23 11.20 -10.62 43.45
C VAL A 23 12.57 -9.96 43.17
N LYS A 24 13.55 -10.13 44.11
CA LYS A 24 14.91 -9.64 43.92
C LYS A 24 15.66 -10.39 42.80
N ASN A 25 15.54 -11.73 42.80
CA ASN A 25 16.20 -12.55 41.77
C ASN A 25 15.58 -12.33 40.40
N LEU A 26 14.25 -12.25 40.35
CA LEU A 26 13.54 -11.94 39.09
C LEU A 26 13.94 -10.56 38.54
N ALA A 27 14.02 -9.54 39.40
CA ALA A 27 14.44 -8.20 39.01
C ALA A 27 15.88 -8.16 38.45
N LEU A 28 16.77 -8.98 39.01
CA LEU A 28 18.16 -9.11 38.53
C LEU A 28 18.23 -9.81 37.17
N GLN A 29 17.46 -10.88 36.99
CA GLN A 29 17.45 -11.66 35.72
C GLN A 29 16.94 -10.83 34.53
N ILE A 30 15.95 -9.98 34.75
CA ILE A 30 15.36 -9.15 33.68
C ILE A 30 15.93 -7.71 33.67
N ASN A 31 16.96 -7.44 34.47
CA ASN A 31 17.68 -6.17 34.55
C ASN A 31 16.78 -4.93 34.82
N VAL A 32 15.89 -5.06 35.83
CA VAL A 32 14.98 -3.97 36.23
C VAL A 32 14.98 -3.78 37.76
N SER A 33 14.32 -2.72 38.24
CA SER A 33 14.16 -2.49 39.68
C SER A 33 13.11 -3.44 40.29
N LYS A 34 13.26 -3.79 41.57
CA LYS A 34 12.25 -4.55 42.34
C LYS A 34 10.86 -3.90 42.27
N ARG A 35 10.80 -2.57 42.31
CA ARG A 35 9.56 -1.79 42.25
C ARG A 35 8.87 -1.98 40.90
N THR A 36 9.66 -2.08 39.84
CA THR A 36 9.13 -2.36 38.49
C THR A 36 8.48 -3.74 38.41
N VAL A 37 9.17 -4.78 38.92
CA VAL A 37 8.62 -6.13 38.97
C VAL A 37 7.33 -6.18 39.81
N GLN A 38 7.33 -5.56 40.97
CA GLN A 38 6.13 -5.54 41.83
C GLN A 38 4.92 -4.93 41.14
N ARG A 39 5.13 -3.84 40.41
CA ARG A 39 4.06 -3.16 39.67
C ARG A 39 3.49 -4.03 38.55
N GLU A 40 4.34 -4.73 37.79
CA GLU A 40 3.89 -5.63 36.73
C GLU A 40 3.11 -6.83 37.30
N LEU A 41 3.53 -7.35 38.48
CA LEU A 41 2.87 -8.45 39.16
C LEU A 41 1.46 -8.10 39.68
N GLU A 42 1.14 -6.82 39.93
CA GLU A 42 -0.21 -6.40 40.33
C GLU A 42 -1.30 -6.74 39.31
N PHE A 43 -0.92 -6.85 38.03
CA PHE A 43 -1.85 -7.15 36.92
C PHE A 43 -1.82 -8.60 36.45
N ILE A 44 -0.93 -9.44 37.01
CA ILE A 44 -0.68 -10.79 36.52
C ILE A 44 -1.90 -11.71 36.66
N ASP A 45 -2.64 -11.60 37.76
CA ASP A 45 -3.81 -12.46 38.03
C ASP A 45 -4.95 -12.25 37.02
N SER A 46 -5.16 -10.99 36.64
CA SER A 46 -6.18 -10.67 35.61
C SER A 46 -5.76 -11.15 34.22
N SER A 47 -4.47 -11.21 33.97
CA SER A 47 -3.89 -11.59 32.69
C SER A 47 -3.83 -13.13 32.52
N LEU A 48 -3.72 -13.89 33.57
CA LEU A 48 -3.67 -15.36 33.57
C LEU A 48 -5.05 -16.04 33.59
N LYS A 49 -6.14 -15.28 33.86
CA LYS A 49 -7.51 -15.78 33.80
C LYS A 49 -7.86 -16.20 32.38
N GLY A 50 -7.86 -17.48 32.11
CA GLY A 50 -8.16 -18.08 30.80
C GLY A 50 -7.06 -19.02 30.30
N TYR A 51 -5.88 -18.99 30.89
CA TYR A 51 -4.79 -19.90 30.55
C TYR A 51 -4.71 -21.13 31.48
N GLY A 52 -5.56 -21.25 32.49
CA GLY A 52 -5.49 -22.34 33.46
C GLY A 52 -4.30 -22.27 34.40
N LEU A 53 -3.65 -21.10 34.51
CA LEU A 53 -2.53 -20.86 35.40
C LEU A 53 -2.91 -19.88 36.51
N GLN A 54 -2.32 -20.08 37.70
CA GLN A 54 -2.54 -19.25 38.88
C GLN A 54 -1.20 -18.66 39.36
N PHE A 55 -1.16 -17.36 39.56
CA PHE A 55 -0.01 -16.71 40.21
C PHE A 55 -0.13 -16.81 41.72
N VAL A 56 0.95 -17.23 42.36
CA VAL A 56 1.02 -17.36 43.83
C VAL A 56 2.14 -16.50 44.36
N SER A 57 1.84 -15.64 45.32
CA SER A 57 2.77 -14.83 46.07
C SER A 57 2.64 -15.05 47.58
N LYS A 58 3.70 -15.54 48.24
CA LYS A 58 3.71 -15.74 49.67
C LYS A 58 4.88 -14.97 50.31
N THR A 59 4.55 -14.13 51.28
CA THR A 59 5.54 -13.32 52.02
C THR A 59 6.56 -14.22 52.72
N GLY A 60 7.84 -13.93 52.54
CA GLY A 60 8.94 -14.70 53.08
C GLY A 60 9.31 -15.98 52.33
N ILE A 61 8.49 -16.42 51.40
CA ILE A 61 8.71 -17.62 50.57
C ILE A 61 9.14 -17.18 49.17
N GLY A 62 8.29 -16.47 48.44
CA GLY A 62 8.54 -16.00 47.09
C GLY A 62 7.28 -16.02 46.21
N ILE A 63 7.51 -16.01 44.90
CA ILE A 63 6.50 -15.99 43.87
C ILE A 63 6.70 -17.16 42.89
N TRP A 64 5.61 -17.74 42.39
CA TRP A 64 5.64 -18.80 41.38
C TRP A 64 4.30 -18.91 40.63
N LEU A 65 4.28 -19.70 39.56
CA LEU A 65 3.05 -20.06 38.83
C LEU A 65 2.61 -21.49 39.18
N GLU A 66 1.34 -21.66 39.55
CA GLU A 66 0.69 -22.96 39.72
C GLU A 66 -0.13 -23.30 38.47
N GLY A 67 -0.07 -24.56 38.06
CA GLY A 67 -0.80 -25.11 36.90
C GLY A 67 -0.17 -26.41 36.44
N GLU A 68 -0.87 -27.14 35.58
CA GLU A 68 -0.42 -28.40 34.97
C GLU A 68 0.83 -28.15 34.09
N ALA A 69 1.77 -29.11 34.10
CA ALA A 69 3.05 -28.96 33.36
C ALA A 69 2.83 -28.78 31.87
N GLU A 70 1.86 -29.45 31.29
CA GLU A 70 1.49 -29.33 29.87
C GLU A 70 0.97 -27.92 29.52
N VAL A 71 0.15 -27.34 30.41
CA VAL A 71 -0.39 -25.98 30.28
C VAL A 71 0.72 -24.96 30.39
N LYS A 72 1.63 -25.11 31.34
CA LYS A 72 2.81 -24.24 31.49
C LYS A 72 3.69 -24.26 30.26
N GLN A 73 3.92 -25.44 29.66
CA GLN A 73 4.77 -25.63 28.48
C GLN A 73 4.11 -25.05 27.22
N ALA A 74 2.81 -25.27 27.03
CA ALA A 74 2.05 -24.68 25.92
C ALA A 74 2.05 -23.14 26.01
N PHE A 75 1.83 -22.61 27.21
CA PHE A 75 1.83 -21.17 27.43
C PHE A 75 3.23 -20.54 27.25
N LEU A 76 4.29 -21.23 27.69
CA LEU A 76 5.66 -20.80 27.42
C LEU A 76 5.95 -20.74 25.92
N GLN A 77 5.51 -21.74 25.17
CA GLN A 77 5.68 -21.76 23.72
C GLN A 77 4.92 -20.63 23.03
N GLU A 78 3.67 -20.37 23.44
CA GLU A 78 2.89 -19.21 22.97
C GLU A 78 3.58 -17.86 23.29
N LEU A 79 4.15 -17.72 24.48
CA LEU A 79 4.90 -16.51 24.86
C LEU A 79 6.18 -16.33 24.03
N LEU A 80 6.90 -17.43 23.75
CA LEU A 80 8.15 -17.41 22.95
C LEU A 80 7.88 -17.16 21.45
N GLU A 81 6.82 -17.71 20.90
CA GLU A 81 6.38 -17.42 19.54
C GLU A 81 5.98 -15.92 19.37
N ASN A 82 5.51 -15.31 20.47
CA ASN A 82 5.22 -13.86 20.52
C ASN A 82 6.45 -13.01 20.84
N GLU A 83 7.60 -13.57 21.21
CA GLU A 83 8.82 -12.85 21.64
C GLU A 83 9.72 -12.38 20.47
N GLU A 84 9.47 -12.78 19.22
CA GLU A 84 10.31 -12.40 18.07
C GLU A 84 10.17 -10.93 17.61
N VAL A 85 9.52 -10.09 18.39
CA VAL A 85 9.44 -8.66 18.09
C VAL A 85 10.40 -7.91 18.99
N ASP A 86 11.56 -7.58 18.47
CA ASP A 86 12.53 -6.69 19.13
C ASP A 86 11.96 -5.26 19.27
N LEU A 87 11.19 -5.04 20.36
CA LEU A 87 10.66 -3.71 20.71
C LEU A 87 11.76 -2.74 21.16
N THR A 88 13.01 -3.17 21.19
CA THR A 88 14.19 -2.30 21.48
C THR A 88 14.53 -1.45 20.27
N ASP A 89 14.13 -1.84 19.05
CA ASP A 89 14.30 -0.99 17.88
C ASP A 89 13.39 0.24 17.99
N LYS A 90 14.02 1.39 17.96
CA LYS A 90 13.40 2.70 18.07
C LYS A 90 12.44 2.98 16.90
N GLU A 91 12.78 2.53 15.70
CA GLU A 91 11.98 2.75 14.50
C GLU A 91 10.71 1.90 14.49
N ASP A 92 10.81 0.61 14.81
CA ASP A 92 9.65 -0.27 14.93
C ASP A 92 8.71 0.17 16.04
N ARG A 93 9.25 0.60 17.19
CA ARG A 93 8.44 1.17 18.27
C ARG A 93 7.66 2.41 17.82
N ARG A 94 8.29 3.32 17.05
CA ARG A 94 7.64 4.52 16.52
C ARG A 94 6.53 4.19 15.54
N LYS A 95 6.76 3.25 14.63
CA LYS A 95 5.75 2.75 13.70
C LYS A 95 4.54 2.18 14.44
N ARG A 96 4.77 1.36 15.47
CA ARG A 96 3.71 0.82 16.32
C ARG A 96 2.99 1.89 17.13
N LEU A 97 3.69 2.93 17.54
CA LEU A 97 3.09 4.06 18.23
C LEU A 97 2.13 4.83 17.30
N ILE A 98 2.53 5.07 16.05
CA ILE A 98 1.62 5.62 15.02
C ILE A 98 0.40 4.71 14.85
N LEU A 99 0.61 3.40 14.71
CA LEU A 99 -0.46 2.40 14.60
C LEU A 99 -1.46 2.50 15.75
N GLU A 100 -0.98 2.52 17.00
CA GLU A 100 -1.83 2.60 18.19
C GLU A 100 -2.62 3.91 18.29
N LEU A 101 -2.02 5.03 17.86
CA LEU A 101 -2.70 6.31 17.79
C LEU A 101 -3.75 6.38 16.68
N LEU A 102 -3.57 5.61 15.59
CA LEU A 102 -4.52 5.53 14.49
C LEU A 102 -5.67 4.52 14.73
N LYS A 103 -5.51 3.56 15.64
CA LYS A 103 -6.58 2.58 15.96
C LYS A 103 -7.79 3.22 16.61
N ASP A 104 -7.57 4.21 17.47
CA ASP A 104 -8.63 4.80 18.29
C ASP A 104 -8.29 6.26 18.65
N LYS A 105 -9.26 7.15 18.48
CA LYS A 105 -9.17 8.55 18.90
C LYS A 105 -9.38 8.75 20.41
N SER A 106 -9.71 7.71 21.15
CA SER A 106 -9.90 7.81 22.60
C SER A 106 -8.61 8.23 23.30
N PRO A 107 -8.64 9.23 24.17
CA PRO A 107 -7.46 9.70 24.85
C PRO A 107 -6.85 8.62 25.75
N ARG A 108 -5.55 8.40 25.64
CA ARG A 108 -4.82 7.43 26.46
C ARG A 108 -3.66 8.11 27.17
N LYS A 109 -3.39 7.71 28.42
CA LYS A 109 -2.29 8.26 29.20
C LYS A 109 -0.94 7.75 28.68
N LEU A 110 0.14 8.53 28.83
CA LEU A 110 1.51 8.11 28.46
C LEU A 110 1.90 6.76 29.09
N TYR A 111 1.47 6.54 30.32
CA TYR A 111 1.62 5.27 31.02
C TYR A 111 1.10 4.06 30.25
N TYR A 112 -0.05 4.19 29.54
CA TYR A 112 -0.59 3.12 28.70
C TYR A 112 0.42 2.70 27.63
N PHE A 113 0.96 3.67 26.89
CA PHE A 113 1.95 3.40 25.84
C PHE A 113 3.28 2.91 26.43
N GLY A 114 3.70 3.45 27.57
CA GLY A 114 4.90 3.00 28.28
C GLY A 114 4.82 1.52 28.65
N ASN A 115 3.67 1.08 29.15
CA ASN A 115 3.44 -0.34 29.44
C ASN A 115 3.35 -1.19 28.17
N LEU A 116 2.61 -0.72 27.16
CA LEU A 116 2.45 -1.45 25.90
C LEU A 116 3.80 -1.74 25.23
N PHE A 117 4.73 -0.79 25.25
CA PHE A 117 6.04 -0.91 24.61
C PHE A 117 7.17 -1.27 25.57
N GLY A 118 6.90 -1.45 26.85
CA GLY A 118 7.92 -1.79 27.85
C GLY A 118 8.99 -0.72 28.10
N VAL A 119 8.67 0.55 27.84
CA VAL A 119 9.60 1.68 27.99
C VAL A 119 9.06 2.75 28.94
N SER A 120 9.93 3.71 29.32
CA SER A 120 9.53 4.80 30.21
C SER A 120 8.57 5.79 29.53
N GLU A 121 7.74 6.49 30.31
CA GLU A 121 6.90 7.58 29.80
C GLU A 121 7.71 8.69 29.12
N ALA A 122 8.94 8.96 29.60
CA ALA A 122 9.86 9.90 28.96
C ALA A 122 10.28 9.43 27.55
N THR A 123 10.56 8.12 27.39
CA THR A 123 10.86 7.53 26.07
C THR A 123 9.68 7.70 25.13
N ILE A 124 8.46 7.39 25.59
CA ILE A 124 7.23 7.57 24.80
C ILE A 124 7.02 9.04 24.42
N SER A 125 7.27 9.97 25.34
CA SER A 125 7.18 11.40 25.05
C SER A 125 8.11 11.82 23.93
N ASN A 126 9.36 11.36 23.95
CA ASN A 126 10.36 11.63 22.90
C ASN A 126 9.97 10.98 21.57
N ASP A 127 9.43 9.76 21.59
CA ASP A 127 8.96 9.08 20.38
C ASP A 127 7.75 9.80 19.79
N MET A 128 6.81 10.30 20.61
CA MET A 128 5.68 11.10 20.15
C MET A 128 6.11 12.42 19.50
N GLU A 129 7.17 13.06 20.00
CA GLU A 129 7.74 14.26 19.38
C GLU A 129 8.35 13.92 18.02
N ALA A 130 9.03 12.80 17.94
CA ALA A 130 9.65 12.36 16.67
C ALA A 130 8.65 11.99 15.58
N ILE A 131 7.46 11.46 15.95
CA ILE A 131 6.41 11.11 14.99
C ILE A 131 5.41 12.24 14.73
N ALA A 132 5.49 13.36 15.45
CA ALA A 132 4.53 14.47 15.29
C ALA A 132 4.52 15.01 13.86
N GLY A 133 5.70 15.17 13.24
CA GLY A 133 5.83 15.64 11.86
C GLY A 133 5.10 14.74 10.86
N TRP A 134 5.12 13.42 11.06
CA TRP A 134 4.36 12.50 10.20
C TRP A 134 2.84 12.78 10.25
N PHE A 135 2.28 13.05 11.44
CA PHE A 135 0.87 13.42 11.55
C PHE A 135 0.57 14.79 10.94
N GLU A 136 1.49 15.75 11.05
CA GLU A 136 1.32 17.10 10.50
C GLU A 136 1.25 17.09 8.96
N GLU A 137 1.92 16.16 8.27
CA GLU A 137 1.79 15.96 6.83
C GLU A 137 0.34 15.70 6.40
N PHE A 138 -0.48 15.12 7.28
CA PHE A 138 -1.90 14.86 7.09
C PHE A 138 -2.80 15.91 7.76
N ARG A 139 -2.28 17.07 8.17
CA ARG A 139 -3.03 18.08 8.93
C ARG A 139 -3.64 17.54 10.24
N LEU A 140 -3.04 16.50 10.79
CA LEU A 140 -3.38 15.93 12.09
C LEU A 140 -2.38 16.42 13.13
N ARG A 141 -2.81 16.49 14.38
CA ARG A 141 -1.94 16.89 15.50
C ARG A 141 -2.10 15.95 16.68
N ILE A 142 -0.98 15.61 17.33
CA ILE A 142 -0.98 14.88 18.59
C ILE A 142 -1.31 15.88 19.71
N LEU A 143 -2.51 15.78 20.29
CA LEU A 143 -2.94 16.58 21.42
C LEU A 143 -2.54 15.89 22.72
N ARG A 144 -1.79 16.61 23.56
CA ARG A 144 -1.42 16.18 24.92
C ARG A 144 -2.06 17.12 25.92
N LYS A 145 -2.89 16.60 26.79
CA LYS A 145 -3.55 17.41 27.83
C LYS A 145 -3.41 16.73 29.18
N GLN A 146 -2.87 17.47 30.16
CA GLN A 146 -2.70 16.96 31.52
C GLN A 146 -4.03 16.49 32.11
N GLY A 147 -4.05 15.30 32.71
CA GLY A 147 -5.25 14.66 33.25
C GLY A 147 -6.14 13.97 32.22
N TYR A 148 -6.10 14.41 30.94
CA TYR A 148 -6.91 13.86 29.87
C TYR A 148 -6.18 12.74 29.10
N GLY A 149 -4.92 12.96 28.74
CA GLY A 149 -4.09 12.00 28.01
C GLY A 149 -3.62 12.53 26.65
N VAL A 150 -3.30 11.59 25.79
CA VAL A 150 -2.81 11.80 24.43
C VAL A 150 -3.84 11.27 23.42
N THR A 151 -4.15 12.04 22.41
CA THR A 151 -5.02 11.66 21.28
C THR A 151 -4.57 12.37 20.01
N VAL A 152 -5.04 11.91 18.86
CA VAL A 152 -4.85 12.58 17.56
C VAL A 152 -6.11 13.38 17.21
N VAL A 153 -5.91 14.62 16.80
CA VAL A 153 -7.00 15.54 16.41
C VAL A 153 -6.82 16.02 14.98
N GLY A 154 -7.94 16.17 14.27
CA GLY A 154 -8.02 16.62 12.90
C GLY A 154 -9.32 16.15 12.25
N SER A 155 -9.52 16.45 10.95
CA SER A 155 -10.71 16.01 10.24
C SER A 155 -10.74 14.50 10.04
N GLU A 156 -11.93 13.90 9.95
CA GLU A 156 -12.06 12.47 9.69
C GLU A 156 -11.49 12.07 8.33
N LYS A 157 -11.60 12.94 7.33
CA LYS A 157 -10.98 12.75 6.01
C LYS A 157 -9.46 12.62 6.11
N ASP A 158 -8.81 13.55 6.82
CA ASP A 158 -7.35 13.56 7.00
C ASP A 158 -6.90 12.35 7.81
N TYR A 159 -7.69 11.95 8.81
CA TYR A 159 -7.42 10.77 9.63
C TYR A 159 -7.44 9.49 8.82
N ARG A 160 -8.45 9.29 7.97
CA ARG A 160 -8.52 8.13 7.07
C ARG A 160 -7.41 8.13 6.03
N GLN A 161 -7.01 9.30 5.56
CA GLN A 161 -5.87 9.43 4.66
C GLN A 161 -4.56 8.99 5.34
N ALA A 162 -4.34 9.40 6.59
CA ALA A 162 -3.18 8.96 7.37
C ALA A 162 -3.20 7.45 7.60
N MET A 163 -4.35 6.86 7.99
CA MET A 163 -4.51 5.41 8.12
C MET A 163 -4.16 4.70 6.82
N ARG A 164 -4.68 5.16 5.70
CA ARG A 164 -4.42 4.59 4.39
C ARG A 164 -2.93 4.64 4.03
N THR A 165 -2.31 5.82 4.16
CA THR A 165 -0.88 5.99 3.86
C THR A 165 -0.03 5.11 4.76
N PHE A 166 -0.34 5.03 6.05
CA PHE A 166 0.38 4.14 6.96
C PHE A 166 0.30 2.66 6.54
N ILE A 167 -0.87 2.20 6.07
CA ILE A 167 -1.04 0.84 5.54
C ILE A 167 -0.18 0.66 4.29
N ASP A 168 -0.27 1.59 3.33
CA ASP A 168 0.46 1.52 2.06
C ASP A 168 2.00 1.55 2.24
N GLU A 169 2.52 2.31 3.22
CA GLU A 169 3.96 2.42 3.52
C GLU A 169 4.54 1.20 4.25
N ASN A 170 3.69 0.44 4.94
CA ASN A 170 4.10 -0.69 5.77
C ASN A 170 3.66 -2.05 5.20
N ILE A 171 3.02 -2.09 4.02
CA ILE A 171 2.81 -3.33 3.28
C ILE A 171 4.18 -3.84 2.80
N ASP A 172 4.55 -5.03 3.24
CA ASP A 172 5.78 -5.68 2.80
C ASP A 172 5.71 -5.94 1.28
N SER A 173 6.76 -5.50 0.57
CA SER A 173 6.94 -5.76 -0.86
C SER A 173 6.97 -7.27 -1.19
N GLN A 174 7.31 -8.12 -0.22
CA GLN A 174 7.21 -9.56 -0.32
C GLN A 174 5.75 -10.02 -0.42
N MET A 175 4.87 -9.41 0.34
CA MET A 175 3.42 -9.69 0.33
C MET A 175 2.78 -9.34 -1.02
N ILE A 176 3.23 -8.23 -1.64
CA ILE A 176 2.83 -7.85 -3.00
C ILE A 176 3.37 -8.85 -4.02
N ARG A 177 4.62 -9.32 -3.90
CA ARG A 177 5.20 -10.37 -4.74
C ARG A 177 4.45 -11.68 -4.61
N ASP A 178 4.17 -12.12 -3.40
CA ASP A 178 3.40 -13.35 -3.12
C ASP A 178 2.00 -13.30 -3.75
N MET A 179 1.39 -12.10 -3.83
CA MET A 179 0.14 -11.87 -4.55
C MET A 179 0.30 -12.04 -6.07
N TYR A 180 1.41 -11.56 -6.64
CA TYR A 180 1.68 -11.66 -8.08
C TYR A 180 2.14 -13.05 -8.51
N GLU A 181 2.99 -13.70 -7.73
CA GLU A 181 3.58 -14.99 -8.07
C GLU A 181 2.62 -16.18 -7.87
N ASN A 182 1.65 -16.04 -6.97
CA ASN A 182 0.63 -17.04 -6.71
C ASN A 182 -0.66 -16.80 -7.51
N GLN A 183 -0.56 -16.75 -8.84
CA GLN A 183 -1.68 -16.63 -9.80
C GLN A 183 -2.73 -17.75 -9.65
N GLY A 184 -3.36 -17.91 -8.53
CA GLY A 184 -4.38 -18.93 -8.28
C GLY A 184 -4.75 -19.10 -6.83
N LYS A 185 -4.03 -18.45 -5.91
CA LYS A 185 -4.44 -18.40 -4.51
C LYS A 185 -5.41 -17.25 -4.30
N SER A 186 -6.54 -17.56 -3.72
CA SER A 186 -7.56 -16.57 -3.33
C SER A 186 -6.91 -15.45 -2.51
N TYR A 187 -7.31 -14.19 -2.76
CA TYR A 187 -7.02 -13.03 -1.91
C TYR A 187 -7.19 -13.35 -0.41
N MET A 188 -8.10 -14.25 -0.09
CA MET A 188 -8.38 -14.73 1.25
C MET A 188 -7.23 -15.52 1.88
N GLU A 189 -6.40 -16.24 1.12
CA GLU A 189 -5.26 -16.98 1.67
C GLU A 189 -4.10 -16.07 2.04
N VAL A 190 -3.92 -14.96 1.30
CA VAL A 190 -2.87 -13.97 1.58
C VAL A 190 -3.21 -13.14 2.83
N ILE A 191 -4.49 -12.79 2.99
CA ILE A 191 -4.98 -12.01 4.14
C ILE A 191 -5.14 -12.89 5.40
N SER A 192 -5.34 -14.20 5.24
CA SER A 192 -5.54 -15.15 6.35
C SER A 192 -4.24 -15.59 7.02
N ARG A 193 -3.07 -15.26 6.48
CA ARG A 193 -1.81 -15.53 7.18
C ARG A 193 -1.76 -14.68 8.45
N LYS A 194 -2.00 -15.33 9.58
CA LYS A 194 -1.91 -14.79 10.93
C LYS A 194 -0.45 -14.48 11.30
N ASP A 195 0.17 -13.55 10.65
CA ASP A 195 1.41 -12.98 11.16
C ASP A 195 1.05 -11.74 11.99
N GLU A 196 1.34 -11.79 13.28
CA GLU A 196 1.11 -10.69 14.24
C GLU A 196 1.90 -9.40 13.93
N LYS A 197 2.81 -9.45 12.95
CA LYS A 197 3.49 -8.28 12.34
C LYS A 197 2.59 -7.45 11.44
N ASN A 198 1.30 -7.80 11.36
CA ASN A 198 0.44 -7.31 10.31
C ASN A 198 -0.03 -5.89 10.59
N VAL A 199 0.38 -4.96 9.75
CA VAL A 199 -0.09 -3.57 9.64
C VAL A 199 -1.63 -3.47 9.56
N TYR A 200 -2.30 -4.57 9.20
CA TYR A 200 -3.75 -4.74 9.22
C TYR A 200 -4.37 -4.77 10.64
N GLY A 201 -3.57 -4.74 11.72
CA GLY A 201 -4.08 -4.53 13.08
C GLY A 201 -4.84 -3.20 13.28
N ILE A 202 -4.77 -2.27 12.31
CA ILE A 202 -5.66 -1.09 12.20
C ILE A 202 -7.06 -1.51 11.77
N LEU A 203 -7.17 -2.53 10.93
CA LEU A 203 -8.41 -2.99 10.33
C LEU A 203 -8.92 -4.22 11.09
N ASN A 204 -10.22 -4.30 11.25
CA ASN A 204 -10.87 -5.49 11.76
C ASN A 204 -10.91 -6.55 10.63
N ASP A 205 -10.28 -7.69 10.81
CA ASP A 205 -10.19 -8.78 9.84
C ASP A 205 -11.57 -9.31 9.41
N ASP A 206 -12.55 -9.33 10.30
CA ASP A 206 -13.91 -9.72 9.97
C ASP A 206 -14.56 -8.71 9.03
N ILE A 207 -14.41 -7.43 9.32
CA ILE A 207 -14.91 -6.36 8.42
C ILE A 207 -14.26 -6.46 7.05
N LEU A 208 -12.93 -6.62 6.99
CA LEU A 208 -12.20 -6.74 5.73
C LEU A 208 -12.70 -7.91 4.89
N ARG A 209 -12.83 -9.11 5.48
CA ARG A 209 -13.35 -10.31 4.80
C ARG A 209 -14.78 -10.12 4.28
N ARG A 210 -15.65 -9.54 5.08
CA ARG A 210 -17.04 -9.28 4.70
C ARG A 210 -17.15 -8.25 3.58
N VAL A 211 -16.32 -7.18 3.60
CA VAL A 211 -16.23 -6.19 2.52
C VAL A 211 -15.81 -6.86 1.22
N ILE A 212 -14.71 -7.64 1.22
CA ILE A 212 -14.23 -8.36 0.03
C ILE A 212 -15.34 -9.24 -0.55
N ASN A 213 -15.95 -10.09 0.30
CA ASN A 213 -17.00 -11.00 -0.12
C ASN A 213 -18.23 -10.26 -0.67
N CYS A 214 -18.61 -9.15 -0.04
CA CYS A 214 -19.73 -8.33 -0.49
C CYS A 214 -19.47 -7.75 -1.89
N VAL A 215 -18.30 -7.12 -2.09
CA VAL A 215 -17.94 -6.49 -3.37
C VAL A 215 -17.77 -7.53 -4.49
N LEU A 216 -17.14 -8.67 -4.23
CA LEU A 216 -16.99 -9.75 -5.23
C LEU A 216 -18.32 -10.38 -5.62
N ARG A 217 -19.29 -10.54 -4.69
CA ARG A 217 -20.64 -11.04 -5.00
C ARG A 217 -21.44 -10.17 -5.96
N LEU A 218 -21.10 -8.89 -6.10
CA LEU A 218 -21.75 -8.01 -7.07
C LEU A 218 -21.50 -8.42 -8.52
N ASN A 219 -20.45 -9.21 -8.78
CA ASN A 219 -20.07 -9.78 -10.07
C ASN A 219 -20.12 -8.76 -11.23
N SER A 220 -19.65 -7.55 -10.97
CA SER A 220 -19.71 -6.44 -11.91
C SER A 220 -18.49 -6.40 -12.84
N LYS A 221 -18.72 -6.16 -14.14
CA LYS A 221 -17.65 -5.93 -15.11
C LYS A 221 -16.73 -4.78 -14.69
N LYS A 222 -17.27 -3.73 -14.05
CA LYS A 222 -16.46 -2.60 -13.54
C LYS A 222 -15.47 -3.04 -12.47
N ILE A 223 -15.85 -3.96 -11.58
CA ILE A 223 -14.94 -4.51 -10.55
C ILE A 223 -13.88 -5.42 -11.18
N HIS A 224 -14.29 -6.30 -12.10
CA HIS A 224 -13.36 -7.22 -12.78
C HIS A 224 -12.35 -6.51 -13.69
N ALA A 225 -12.67 -5.30 -14.16
CA ALA A 225 -11.77 -4.50 -14.97
C ALA A 225 -10.67 -3.80 -14.15
N LEU A 226 -10.78 -3.75 -12.82
CA LEU A 226 -9.76 -3.12 -11.97
C LEU A 226 -8.48 -3.94 -11.94
N THR A 227 -7.33 -3.25 -11.90
CA THR A 227 -6.08 -3.94 -11.55
C THR A 227 -6.13 -4.40 -10.10
N GLU A 228 -5.33 -5.41 -9.73
CA GLU A 228 -5.28 -5.91 -8.35
C GLU A 228 -5.03 -4.79 -7.32
N ASN A 229 -4.04 -3.94 -7.58
CA ASN A 229 -3.75 -2.80 -6.71
C ASN A 229 -4.92 -1.82 -6.59
N SER A 230 -5.65 -1.59 -7.69
CA SER A 230 -6.82 -0.71 -7.68
C SER A 230 -7.98 -1.34 -6.92
N PHE A 231 -8.20 -2.64 -7.08
CA PHE A 231 -9.20 -3.39 -6.33
C PHE A 231 -8.90 -3.37 -4.83
N MET A 232 -7.66 -3.71 -4.43
CA MET A 232 -7.24 -3.64 -3.03
C MET A 232 -7.35 -2.23 -2.46
N GLY A 233 -7.01 -1.22 -3.27
CA GLY A 233 -7.20 0.18 -2.91
C GLY A 233 -8.65 0.53 -2.57
N LEU A 234 -9.59 0.06 -3.36
CA LEU A 234 -11.02 0.23 -3.12
C LEU A 234 -11.48 -0.52 -1.87
N ILE A 235 -11.08 -1.79 -1.72
CA ILE A 235 -11.42 -2.63 -0.55
C ILE A 235 -10.91 -2.02 0.75
N LEU A 236 -9.66 -1.56 0.78
CA LEU A 236 -9.08 -0.92 1.96
C LEU A 236 -9.84 0.37 2.32
N HIS A 237 -10.17 1.19 1.31
CA HIS A 237 -10.97 2.40 1.55
C HIS A 237 -12.32 2.06 2.19
N ILE A 238 -13.07 1.12 1.61
CA ILE A 238 -14.37 0.69 2.13
C ILE A 238 -14.22 0.11 3.55
N THR A 239 -13.21 -0.71 3.78
CA THR A 239 -12.97 -1.33 5.09
C THR A 239 -12.67 -0.28 6.17
N ILE A 240 -11.81 0.71 5.86
CA ILE A 240 -11.56 1.84 6.75
C ILE A 240 -12.86 2.61 7.01
N ALA A 241 -13.64 2.91 5.97
CA ALA A 241 -14.90 3.63 6.10
C ALA A 241 -15.87 2.89 7.03
N ILE A 242 -16.14 1.60 6.80
CA ILE A 242 -17.03 0.79 7.65
C ILE A 242 -16.53 0.74 9.10
N ASN A 243 -15.23 0.49 9.30
CA ASN A 243 -14.64 0.44 10.65
C ASN A 243 -14.79 1.77 11.41
N ARG A 244 -14.77 2.90 10.68
CA ARG A 244 -14.94 4.24 11.25
C ARG A 244 -16.41 4.57 11.49
N ILE A 245 -17.29 4.23 10.55
CA ILE A 245 -18.74 4.47 10.68
C ILE A 245 -19.31 3.72 11.89
N VAL A 246 -18.90 2.47 12.11
CA VAL A 246 -19.31 1.69 13.29
C VAL A 246 -18.92 2.38 14.61
N LYS A 247 -17.86 3.19 14.60
CA LYS A 247 -17.43 4.02 15.74
C LYS A 247 -18.07 5.41 15.77
N ALA A 248 -19.08 5.69 14.93
CA ALA A 248 -19.73 6.98 14.73
C ALA A 248 -18.77 8.09 14.24
N GLU A 249 -17.65 7.73 13.62
CA GLU A 249 -16.68 8.65 13.02
C GLU A 249 -17.00 8.84 11.54
N ILE A 250 -17.69 9.92 11.21
CA ILE A 250 -18.27 10.18 9.89
C ILE A 250 -17.53 11.36 9.24
N ILE A 251 -17.29 11.27 7.91
CA ILE A 251 -16.77 12.40 7.13
C ILE A 251 -17.87 13.45 6.96
N GLU A 252 -17.50 14.72 7.06
CA GLU A 252 -18.41 15.83 6.81
C GLU A 252 -18.87 15.83 5.34
N GLN A 253 -20.16 16.18 5.14
CA GLN A 253 -20.76 16.21 3.81
C GLN A 253 -20.11 17.31 2.95
N ASN A 254 -19.89 17.01 1.68
CA ASN A 254 -19.35 17.94 0.69
C ASN A 254 -20.35 18.07 -0.48
N GLU A 255 -21.18 19.11 -0.42
CA GLU A 255 -22.24 19.34 -1.40
C GLU A 255 -21.72 19.61 -2.82
N GLU A 256 -20.57 20.27 -2.96
CA GLU A 256 -19.95 20.51 -4.27
C GLU A 256 -19.59 19.20 -4.98
N LEU A 257 -18.91 18.28 -4.28
CA LEU A 257 -18.57 16.96 -4.82
C LEU A 257 -19.81 16.14 -5.14
N LEU A 258 -20.84 16.22 -4.30
CA LEU A 258 -22.10 15.53 -4.52
C LEU A 258 -22.78 16.01 -5.81
N GLN A 259 -22.98 17.31 -5.98
CA GLN A 259 -23.61 17.90 -7.18
C GLN A 259 -22.83 17.54 -8.46
N MET A 260 -21.50 17.47 -8.38
CA MET A 260 -20.63 17.17 -9.50
C MET A 260 -20.71 15.72 -9.96
N LEU A 261 -20.90 14.78 -9.03
CA LEU A 261 -20.85 13.34 -9.31
C LEU A 261 -22.23 12.68 -9.41
N GLN A 262 -23.32 13.28 -8.94
CA GLN A 262 -24.66 12.69 -8.93
C GLN A 262 -25.18 12.20 -10.29
N ARG A 263 -24.66 12.74 -11.41
CA ARG A 263 -25.05 12.37 -12.78
C ARG A 263 -24.10 11.39 -13.44
N ASP A 264 -23.16 10.88 -12.70
CA ASP A 264 -22.09 10.01 -13.21
C ASP A 264 -22.46 8.53 -13.06
N GLU A 265 -22.25 7.73 -14.10
CA GLU A 265 -22.53 6.29 -14.06
C GLU A 265 -21.74 5.53 -12.99
N ASP A 266 -20.53 6.01 -12.65
CA ASP A 266 -19.74 5.41 -11.59
C ASP A 266 -20.31 5.76 -10.20
N TYR A 267 -21.03 6.87 -10.06
CA TYR A 267 -21.75 7.21 -8.82
C TYR A 267 -22.96 6.31 -8.61
N GLU A 268 -23.74 6.03 -9.63
CA GLU A 268 -24.85 5.04 -9.53
C GLU A 268 -24.33 3.66 -9.12
N PHE A 269 -23.18 3.27 -9.68
CA PHE A 269 -22.54 2.01 -9.30
C PHE A 269 -21.99 2.06 -7.86
N ALA A 270 -21.44 3.18 -7.41
CA ALA A 270 -21.02 3.37 -6.03
C ALA A 270 -22.19 3.27 -5.05
N LEU A 271 -23.34 3.85 -5.38
CA LEU A 271 -24.58 3.70 -4.59
C LEU A 271 -25.06 2.24 -4.52
N TYR A 272 -24.90 1.47 -5.60
CA TYR A 272 -25.20 0.05 -5.60
C TYR A 272 -24.29 -0.73 -4.64
N ILE A 273 -22.97 -0.41 -4.62
CA ILE A 273 -22.03 -0.98 -3.64
C ILE A 273 -22.45 -0.60 -2.21
N VAL A 274 -22.77 0.68 -1.95
CA VAL A 274 -23.19 1.16 -0.63
C VAL A 274 -24.41 0.39 -0.12
N LYS A 275 -25.45 0.24 -0.94
CA LYS A 275 -26.67 -0.52 -0.57
C LYS A 275 -26.36 -1.98 -0.22
N ALA A 276 -25.43 -2.62 -0.93
CA ALA A 276 -25.01 -3.98 -0.62
C ALA A 276 -24.27 -4.06 0.72
N LEU A 277 -23.41 -3.08 1.02
CA LEU A 277 -22.68 -2.97 2.28
C LEU A 277 -23.63 -2.65 3.46
N GLU A 278 -24.59 -1.75 3.29
CA GLU A 278 -25.62 -1.46 4.31
C GLU A 278 -26.38 -2.73 4.71
N LYS A 279 -26.76 -3.53 3.71
CA LYS A 279 -27.42 -4.82 3.94
C LYS A 279 -26.51 -5.83 4.63
N GLU A 280 -25.24 -5.90 4.24
CA GLU A 280 -24.26 -6.84 4.82
C GLU A 280 -23.94 -6.50 6.28
N PHE A 281 -23.74 -5.22 6.59
CA PHE A 281 -23.29 -4.77 7.91
C PHE A 281 -24.41 -4.30 8.83
N GLN A 282 -25.66 -4.21 8.34
CA GLN A 282 -26.81 -3.72 9.10
C GLN A 282 -26.59 -2.31 9.67
N ILE A 283 -25.96 -1.42 8.90
CA ILE A 283 -25.65 -0.03 9.26
C ILE A 283 -26.18 0.91 8.18
N THR A 284 -26.36 2.18 8.51
CA THR A 284 -26.60 3.26 7.55
C THR A 284 -25.26 3.86 7.15
N ILE A 285 -24.98 3.92 5.86
CA ILE A 285 -23.75 4.50 5.31
C ILE A 285 -24.07 5.91 4.76
N PRO A 286 -23.39 6.96 5.24
CA PRO A 286 -23.58 8.31 4.72
C PRO A 286 -23.33 8.41 3.22
N GLU A 287 -24.13 9.24 2.53
CA GLU A 287 -24.06 9.42 1.06
C GLU A 287 -22.66 9.87 0.59
N ILE A 288 -21.95 10.62 1.41
CA ILE A 288 -20.56 11.03 1.14
C ILE A 288 -19.63 9.84 0.87
N GLU A 289 -19.88 8.68 1.46
CA GLU A 289 -19.07 7.48 1.21
C GLU A 289 -19.26 6.94 -0.21
N ALA A 290 -20.46 7.06 -0.78
CA ALA A 290 -20.70 6.73 -2.19
C ALA A 290 -19.87 7.61 -3.12
N ILE A 291 -19.69 8.89 -2.77
CA ILE A 291 -18.82 9.82 -3.51
C ILE A 291 -17.37 9.34 -3.49
N TYR A 292 -16.85 8.97 -2.31
CA TYR A 292 -15.48 8.48 -2.19
C TYR A 292 -15.28 7.13 -2.89
N ILE A 293 -16.24 6.22 -2.84
CA ILE A 293 -16.23 4.97 -3.61
C ILE A 293 -16.21 5.28 -5.11
N CYS A 294 -17.05 6.19 -5.59
CA CYS A 294 -17.05 6.65 -6.98
C CYS A 294 -15.69 7.22 -7.39
N LEU A 295 -15.10 8.10 -6.58
CA LEU A 295 -13.77 8.66 -6.83
C LEU A 295 -12.69 7.56 -6.89
N HIS A 296 -12.77 6.55 -6.02
CA HIS A 296 -11.85 5.40 -6.06
C HIS A 296 -11.99 4.58 -7.35
N ILE A 297 -13.21 4.33 -7.81
CA ILE A 297 -13.48 3.65 -9.08
C ILE A 297 -12.90 4.44 -10.25
N LYS A 298 -13.13 5.76 -10.29
CA LYS A 298 -12.60 6.66 -11.33
C LYS A 298 -11.08 6.82 -11.28
N ALA A 299 -10.49 6.85 -10.08
CA ALA A 299 -9.06 6.96 -9.86
C ALA A 299 -8.30 5.64 -10.08
N SER A 300 -9.02 4.56 -10.34
CA SER A 300 -8.45 3.21 -10.47
C SER A 300 -7.90 2.98 -11.88
N LYS A 301 -6.76 2.27 -11.95
CA LYS A 301 -6.25 1.73 -13.20
C LYS A 301 -7.08 0.53 -13.60
N ARG A 302 -7.45 0.45 -14.89
CA ARG A 302 -8.18 -0.68 -15.48
C ARG A 302 -7.23 -1.58 -16.25
N GLN A 303 -7.47 -2.89 -16.23
CA GLN A 303 -6.67 -3.88 -16.98
C GLN A 303 -6.91 -3.77 -18.49
N PHE A 304 -8.12 -3.39 -18.88
CA PHE A 304 -8.53 -3.22 -20.27
C PHE A 304 -9.07 -1.82 -20.47
N ILE A 305 -8.59 -1.14 -21.51
CA ILE A 305 -9.11 0.16 -21.94
C ILE A 305 -10.13 -0.14 -23.01
N ASP A 306 -11.41 0.07 -22.71
CA ASP A 306 -12.44 0.10 -23.74
C ASP A 306 -12.37 1.47 -24.42
N LEU A 307 -11.77 1.52 -25.61
CA LEU A 307 -11.56 2.77 -26.38
C LEU A 307 -12.89 3.40 -26.82
N ASP A 308 -13.99 2.64 -26.74
CA ASP A 308 -15.34 3.11 -27.09
C ASP A 308 -16.10 3.76 -25.93
N GLU A 309 -15.64 3.61 -24.68
CA GLU A 309 -16.23 4.40 -23.60
C GLU A 309 -15.82 5.87 -23.76
N LYS A 310 -16.73 6.68 -24.28
CA LYS A 310 -16.74 8.14 -24.10
C LYS A 310 -16.92 8.44 -22.61
N SER A 311 -15.92 8.10 -21.82
CA SER A 311 -15.87 8.49 -20.42
C SER A 311 -15.73 10.00 -20.42
N ASN A 312 -16.82 10.68 -20.06
CA ASN A 312 -16.85 12.10 -19.84
C ASN A 312 -15.74 12.46 -18.85
N LEU A 313 -14.66 12.95 -19.38
CA LEU A 313 -13.58 13.60 -18.64
C LEU A 313 -14.15 14.87 -18.04
N LEU A 314 -14.78 14.79 -16.88
CA LEU A 314 -15.32 15.94 -16.15
C LEU A 314 -14.27 17.05 -15.88
N TYR A 315 -12.99 16.82 -16.22
CA TYR A 315 -11.93 17.78 -15.98
C TYR A 315 -11.10 18.18 -17.20
N TYR A 316 -11.09 17.37 -18.28
CA TYR A 316 -10.36 17.70 -19.51
C TYR A 316 -11.06 17.09 -20.72
N GLU A 317 -12.08 17.78 -21.24
CA GLU A 317 -12.71 17.38 -22.49
C GLU A 317 -11.78 17.59 -23.68
N GLY A 318 -11.53 16.52 -24.40
CA GLY A 318 -11.05 16.44 -25.78
C GLY A 318 -9.77 17.23 -26.14
N GLN A 319 -9.86 18.52 -26.26
CA GLN A 319 -8.77 19.37 -26.81
C GLN A 319 -7.71 19.68 -25.74
N GLY A 320 -8.11 19.92 -24.49
CA GLY A 320 -7.17 20.28 -23.41
C GLY A 320 -6.24 19.12 -22.98
N ALA A 321 -6.68 17.87 -23.06
CA ALA A 321 -5.84 16.71 -22.75
C ALA A 321 -4.75 16.50 -23.83
N LYS A 322 -5.10 16.66 -25.10
CA LYS A 322 -4.12 16.57 -26.21
C LYS A 322 -3.08 17.68 -26.15
N GLU A 323 -3.51 18.90 -25.82
CA GLU A 323 -2.59 20.03 -25.62
C GLU A 323 -1.60 19.77 -24.49
N LEU A 324 -2.09 19.31 -23.34
CA LEU A 324 -1.25 18.96 -22.20
C LEU A 324 -0.23 17.86 -22.55
N ILE A 325 -0.65 16.78 -23.24
CA ILE A 325 0.25 15.73 -23.68
C ILE A 325 1.33 16.28 -24.63
N ASN A 326 0.95 17.16 -25.55
CA ASN A 326 1.92 17.79 -26.45
C ASN A 326 2.93 18.66 -25.68
N GLU A 327 2.47 19.44 -24.69
CA GLU A 327 3.34 20.22 -23.81
C GLU A 327 4.28 19.30 -23.00
N MET A 328 3.80 18.19 -22.49
CA MET A 328 4.58 17.18 -21.76
C MET A 328 5.65 16.57 -22.66
N ILE A 329 5.31 16.20 -23.89
CA ILE A 329 6.25 15.64 -24.86
C ILE A 329 7.35 16.65 -25.23
N ASP A 330 6.97 17.91 -25.48
CA ASP A 330 7.92 18.97 -25.80
C ASP A 330 8.84 19.31 -24.61
N ALA A 331 8.34 19.19 -23.38
CA ALA A 331 9.14 19.36 -22.17
C ALA A 331 10.10 18.19 -21.94
N TYR A 332 9.75 16.98 -22.35
CA TYR A 332 10.60 15.81 -22.22
C TYR A 332 11.86 15.90 -23.11
N ASP A 333 11.68 16.04 -24.43
CA ASP A 333 12.78 16.16 -25.39
C ASP A 333 12.27 16.63 -26.77
N ARG A 334 12.67 17.83 -27.16
CA ARG A 334 12.26 18.41 -28.45
C ARG A 334 12.78 17.66 -29.66
N GLN A 335 13.91 16.94 -29.54
CA GLN A 335 14.54 16.23 -30.67
C GLN A 335 13.73 15.00 -31.12
N ILE A 336 13.05 14.33 -30.19
CA ILE A 336 12.22 13.15 -30.47
C ILE A 336 10.72 13.44 -30.33
N SER A 337 10.36 14.72 -30.13
CA SER A 337 8.95 15.14 -29.95
C SER A 337 8.07 14.73 -31.13
N TYR A 338 8.60 14.85 -32.37
CA TYR A 338 7.87 14.47 -33.58
C TYR A 338 7.49 12.98 -33.59
N GLU A 339 8.44 12.10 -33.25
CA GLU A 339 8.22 10.66 -33.18
C GLU A 339 7.25 10.27 -32.05
N LEU A 340 7.42 10.87 -30.87
CA LEU A 340 6.55 10.63 -29.72
C LEU A 340 5.10 11.03 -29.99
N LYS A 341 4.87 12.19 -30.63
CA LYS A 341 3.51 12.67 -30.99
C LYS A 341 2.81 11.78 -32.02
N ARG A 342 3.54 10.91 -32.72
CA ARG A 342 3.01 9.94 -33.71
C ARG A 342 2.96 8.50 -33.19
N ASP A 343 3.38 8.25 -31.96
CA ASP A 343 3.25 6.95 -31.34
C ASP A 343 1.87 6.84 -30.67
N GLU A 344 0.90 6.27 -31.41
CA GLU A 344 -0.49 6.13 -30.95
C GLU A 344 -0.58 5.29 -29.67
N GLU A 345 0.27 4.27 -29.53
CA GLU A 345 0.33 3.42 -28.31
C GLU A 345 0.79 4.24 -27.10
N PHE A 346 1.81 5.09 -27.29
CA PHE A 346 2.27 5.99 -26.24
C PHE A 346 1.21 7.00 -25.84
N ILE A 347 0.58 7.67 -26.80
CA ILE A 347 -0.45 8.70 -26.55
C ILE A 347 -1.64 8.08 -25.83
N SER A 348 -2.15 6.94 -26.28
CA SER A 348 -3.29 6.26 -25.67
C SER A 348 -2.97 5.75 -24.26
N GLY A 349 -1.77 5.15 -24.10
CA GLY A 349 -1.30 4.71 -22.78
C GLY A 349 -1.11 5.87 -21.79
N LEU A 350 -0.57 6.99 -22.26
CA LEU A 350 -0.39 8.18 -21.43
C LEU A 350 -1.73 8.82 -21.04
N LEU A 351 -2.68 8.92 -21.98
CA LEU A 351 -4.06 9.36 -21.70
C LEU A 351 -4.73 8.51 -20.64
N ALA A 352 -4.67 7.19 -20.78
CA ALA A 352 -5.26 6.25 -19.84
C ALA A 352 -4.63 6.35 -18.44
N HIS A 353 -3.33 6.69 -18.36
CA HIS A 353 -2.65 6.92 -17.10
C HIS A 353 -3.01 8.27 -16.47
N LEU A 354 -3.06 9.34 -17.27
CA LEU A 354 -3.30 10.70 -16.77
C LEU A 354 -4.71 10.90 -16.21
N GLN A 355 -5.74 10.26 -16.81
CA GLN A 355 -7.11 10.39 -16.34
C GLN A 355 -7.29 10.05 -14.85
N PRO A 356 -6.94 8.84 -14.39
CA PRO A 356 -7.03 8.52 -12.97
C PRO A 356 -6.02 9.33 -12.12
N THR A 357 -4.87 9.71 -12.68
CA THR A 357 -3.87 10.52 -11.97
C THR A 357 -4.45 11.90 -11.60
N PHE A 358 -5.14 12.56 -12.49
CA PHE A 358 -5.75 13.87 -12.18
C PHE A 358 -6.81 13.77 -11.09
N ILE A 359 -7.62 12.71 -11.09
CA ILE A 359 -8.60 12.47 -10.04
C ILE A 359 -7.90 12.29 -8.68
N ARG A 360 -6.82 11.49 -8.65
CA ARG A 360 -6.04 11.28 -7.43
C ARG A 360 -5.43 12.57 -6.91
N LEU A 361 -4.75 13.33 -7.75
CA LEU A 361 -4.08 14.58 -7.36
C LEU A 361 -5.07 15.61 -6.81
N LYS A 362 -6.20 15.84 -7.48
CA LYS A 362 -7.22 16.80 -7.02
C LYS A 362 -7.88 16.40 -5.71
N ASN A 363 -8.02 15.10 -5.45
CA ASN A 363 -8.66 14.62 -4.24
C ASN A 363 -7.66 14.23 -3.13
N GLY A 364 -6.35 14.49 -3.34
CA GLY A 364 -5.30 14.15 -2.38
C GLY A 364 -5.12 12.66 -2.16
N MET A 365 -5.49 11.84 -3.16
CA MET A 365 -5.34 10.38 -3.13
C MET A 365 -3.93 10.00 -3.51
N LYS A 366 -3.19 9.34 -2.64
CA LYS A 366 -1.85 8.82 -2.93
C LYS A 366 -1.95 7.46 -3.63
N ILE A 367 -0.97 7.15 -4.47
CA ILE A 367 -0.77 5.83 -5.07
C ILE A 367 0.64 5.35 -4.73
N SER A 368 0.78 4.07 -4.43
CA SER A 368 2.08 3.43 -4.26
C SER A 368 2.65 3.01 -5.62
N ASN A 369 3.96 3.13 -5.77
CA ASN A 369 4.72 2.58 -6.89
C ASN A 369 5.85 1.69 -6.33
N PRO A 370 5.63 0.38 -6.21
CA PRO A 370 6.61 -0.52 -5.60
C PRO A 370 7.91 -0.64 -6.42
N LEU A 371 7.89 -0.19 -7.67
CA LEU A 371 9.06 -0.22 -8.56
C LEU A 371 9.82 1.12 -8.59
N LEU A 372 9.41 2.12 -7.79
CA LEU A 372 9.95 3.48 -7.89
C LEU A 372 11.48 3.52 -7.76
N GLU A 373 12.05 2.86 -6.76
CA GLU A 373 13.50 2.86 -6.54
C GLU A 373 14.23 2.11 -7.68
N GLN A 374 13.68 0.99 -8.14
CA GLN A 374 14.23 0.29 -9.31
C GLN A 374 14.16 1.13 -10.59
N ILE A 375 13.11 1.92 -10.76
CA ILE A 375 12.96 2.84 -11.89
C ILE A 375 14.03 3.94 -11.82
N LYS A 376 14.22 4.54 -10.64
CA LYS A 376 15.27 5.55 -10.43
C LYS A 376 16.67 5.01 -10.70
N GLU A 377 16.95 3.78 -10.27
CA GLU A 377 18.25 3.12 -10.47
C GLU A 377 18.48 2.72 -11.93
N ASN A 378 17.51 2.08 -12.57
CA ASN A 378 17.68 1.53 -13.91
C ASN A 378 17.46 2.55 -15.04
N TYR A 379 16.67 3.60 -14.80
CA TYR A 379 16.31 4.61 -15.79
C TYR A 379 16.54 6.06 -15.32
N PRO A 380 17.69 6.39 -14.71
CA PRO A 380 17.90 7.69 -14.06
C PRO A 380 17.76 8.85 -15.03
N GLN A 381 18.24 8.72 -16.28
CA GLN A 381 18.17 9.79 -17.27
C GLN A 381 16.73 10.07 -17.73
N ILE A 382 15.92 9.02 -17.90
CA ILE A 382 14.51 9.15 -18.29
C ILE A 382 13.73 9.76 -17.12
N TYR A 383 14.01 9.30 -15.88
CA TYR A 383 13.38 9.78 -14.66
C TYR A 383 13.63 11.30 -14.47
N GLU A 384 14.86 11.77 -14.63
CA GLU A 384 15.17 13.20 -14.52
C GLU A 384 14.48 14.05 -15.59
N LYS A 385 14.36 13.56 -16.83
CA LYS A 385 13.55 14.22 -17.86
C LYS A 385 12.07 14.22 -17.51
N CYS A 386 11.56 13.14 -16.93
CA CYS A 386 10.15 13.05 -16.50
C CYS A 386 9.82 13.98 -15.32
N LYS A 387 10.79 14.40 -14.49
CA LYS A 387 10.59 15.50 -13.54
C LYS A 387 10.24 16.82 -14.24
N GLN A 388 10.88 17.11 -15.38
CA GLN A 388 10.54 18.30 -16.18
C GLN A 388 9.13 18.20 -16.76
N VAL A 389 8.72 16.99 -17.18
CA VAL A 389 7.34 16.71 -17.59
C VAL A 389 6.38 16.91 -16.41
N GLY A 390 6.75 16.46 -15.21
CA GLY A 390 5.98 16.68 -13.98
C GLY A 390 5.69 18.15 -13.72
N ASN A 391 6.66 19.03 -13.91
CA ASN A 391 6.48 20.48 -13.76
C ASN A 391 5.39 21.07 -14.68
N VAL A 392 5.16 20.47 -15.86
CA VAL A 392 4.07 20.89 -16.76
C VAL A 392 2.71 20.53 -16.13
N ILE A 393 2.59 19.32 -15.58
CA ILE A 393 1.37 18.86 -14.90
C ILE A 393 1.10 19.73 -13.67
N GLU A 394 2.14 19.97 -12.84
CA GLU A 394 2.03 20.77 -11.62
C GLU A 394 1.52 22.19 -11.89
N LYS A 395 2.07 22.83 -12.91
CA LYS A 395 1.62 24.17 -13.33
C LYS A 395 0.18 24.19 -13.79
N ARG A 396 -0.26 23.16 -14.50
CA ARG A 396 -1.62 23.06 -15.04
C ARG A 396 -2.65 22.76 -13.97
N LEU A 397 -2.31 21.88 -13.00
CA LEU A 397 -3.20 21.42 -11.93
C LEU A 397 -3.04 22.21 -10.63
N GLN A 398 -2.03 23.08 -10.51
CA GLN A 398 -1.67 23.82 -9.29
C GLN A 398 -1.51 22.90 -8.06
N CYS A 399 -0.89 21.75 -8.26
CA CYS A 399 -0.58 20.77 -7.22
C CYS A 399 0.79 20.14 -7.47
N GLN A 400 1.42 19.60 -6.42
CA GLN A 400 2.67 18.85 -6.55
C GLN A 400 2.41 17.46 -7.12
N LEU A 401 3.29 17.02 -8.05
CA LEU A 401 3.26 15.67 -8.59
C LEU A 401 4.18 14.77 -7.76
N PRO A 402 3.64 13.72 -7.08
CA PRO A 402 4.46 12.81 -6.30
C PRO A 402 5.48 12.05 -7.16
N ASP A 403 6.63 11.71 -6.58
CA ASP A 403 7.67 10.87 -7.19
C ASP A 403 7.12 9.55 -7.76
N THR A 404 6.11 8.97 -7.11
CA THR A 404 5.42 7.76 -7.57
C THR A 404 4.79 7.93 -8.94
N GLU A 405 4.16 9.07 -9.22
CA GLU A 405 3.57 9.39 -10.53
C GLU A 405 4.65 9.71 -11.56
N ILE A 406 5.74 10.38 -11.17
CA ILE A 406 6.92 10.59 -12.03
C ILE A 406 7.51 9.24 -12.46
N GLY A 407 7.57 8.27 -11.54
CA GLY A 407 8.00 6.90 -11.84
C GLY A 407 7.10 6.22 -12.89
N PHE A 408 5.79 6.36 -12.80
CA PHE A 408 4.88 5.82 -13.83
C PHE A 408 5.06 6.52 -15.18
N LEU A 409 5.21 7.86 -15.21
CA LEU A 409 5.53 8.58 -16.44
C LEU A 409 6.84 8.08 -17.06
N THR A 410 7.84 7.79 -16.22
CA THR A 410 9.14 7.26 -16.66
C THR A 410 8.98 5.94 -17.42
N ILE A 411 8.11 5.05 -16.97
CA ILE A 411 7.81 3.79 -17.67
C ILE A 411 7.16 4.06 -19.03
N HIS A 412 6.17 4.95 -19.10
CA HIS A 412 5.51 5.28 -20.36
C HIS A 412 6.47 5.87 -21.40
N PHE A 413 7.27 6.86 -20.98
CA PHE A 413 8.29 7.46 -21.87
C PHE A 413 9.37 6.44 -22.23
N GLY A 414 9.85 5.64 -21.29
CA GLY A 414 10.86 4.61 -21.54
C GLY A 414 10.42 3.60 -22.59
N ALA A 415 9.19 3.08 -22.49
CA ALA A 415 8.64 2.18 -23.48
C ALA A 415 8.55 2.81 -24.89
N ALA A 416 8.15 4.08 -24.96
CA ALA A 416 8.09 4.80 -26.25
C ALA A 416 9.49 5.02 -26.86
N ILE A 417 10.48 5.34 -26.04
CA ILE A 417 11.87 5.53 -26.48
C ILE A 417 12.42 4.22 -27.09
N VAL A 418 12.25 3.11 -26.39
CA VAL A 418 12.66 1.78 -26.88
C VAL A 418 11.99 1.47 -28.24
N ARG A 419 10.71 1.79 -28.42
CA ARG A 419 10.04 1.62 -29.72
C ARG A 419 10.64 2.51 -30.82
N ILE A 420 10.99 3.74 -30.51
CA ILE A 420 11.63 4.67 -31.47
C ILE A 420 13.01 4.17 -31.85
N GLU A 421 13.81 3.70 -30.90
CA GLU A 421 15.15 3.14 -31.11
C GLU A 421 15.09 1.88 -31.97
N ASN A 422 14.20 0.94 -31.63
CA ASN A 422 13.99 -0.26 -32.42
C ASN A 422 13.58 0.05 -33.87
N LYS A 423 12.68 1.04 -34.09
CA LYS A 423 12.30 1.49 -35.44
C LYS A 423 13.48 2.10 -36.19
N LYS A 424 14.37 2.83 -35.51
CA LYS A 424 15.59 3.38 -36.11
C LYS A 424 16.61 2.28 -36.47
N GLU A 425 16.74 1.28 -35.62
CA GLU A 425 17.58 0.10 -35.91
C GLU A 425 17.03 -0.74 -37.06
N MET A 426 15.73 -0.97 -37.13
CA MET A 426 15.10 -1.67 -38.27
C MET A 426 15.30 -0.90 -39.60
N LYS A 427 15.26 0.43 -39.57
CA LYS A 427 15.55 1.24 -40.76
C LYS A 427 17.04 1.22 -41.17
N ARG A 428 17.94 0.76 -40.33
CA ARG A 428 19.38 0.56 -40.62
C ARG A 428 19.69 -0.82 -41.16
N LYS A 429 18.68 -1.69 -41.41
CA LYS A 429 18.91 -2.99 -42.06
C LYS A 429 19.51 -2.76 -43.44
N VAL A 430 20.61 -3.43 -43.68
CA VAL A 430 21.30 -3.38 -44.97
C VAL A 430 20.57 -4.30 -45.93
N SER A 431 20.14 -3.78 -47.09
CA SER A 431 19.57 -4.60 -48.16
C SER A 431 20.68 -5.31 -48.90
N ILE A 432 20.69 -6.63 -48.85
CA ILE A 432 21.66 -7.47 -49.54
C ILE A 432 21.01 -8.23 -50.67
N GLY A 433 21.44 -7.94 -51.92
CA GLY A 433 21.00 -8.68 -53.08
C GLY A 433 21.97 -9.80 -53.40
N ILE A 434 21.52 -11.08 -53.43
CA ILE A 434 22.30 -12.21 -53.87
C ILE A 434 22.01 -12.46 -55.35
N VAL A 435 23.03 -12.25 -56.21
CA VAL A 435 22.99 -12.59 -57.61
C VAL A 435 23.89 -13.77 -57.87
N CYS A 436 23.39 -14.89 -58.36
CA CYS A 436 24.19 -16.08 -58.61
C CYS A 436 24.10 -16.50 -60.09
N ALA A 437 25.27 -16.61 -60.75
CA ALA A 437 25.33 -17.09 -62.13
C ALA A 437 25.17 -18.61 -62.25
N SER A 438 25.32 -19.36 -61.14
CA SER A 438 25.39 -20.83 -61.13
C SER A 438 24.01 -21.48 -60.81
N GLY A 439 22.92 -20.71 -60.76
CA GLY A 439 21.56 -21.23 -60.61
C GLY A 439 20.95 -21.10 -59.21
N ILE A 440 19.64 -21.39 -59.12
CA ILE A 440 18.77 -21.12 -57.97
C ILE A 440 19.18 -21.91 -56.72
N GLY A 441 19.76 -23.09 -56.87
CA GLY A 441 20.17 -23.93 -55.71
C GLY A 441 21.27 -23.29 -54.83
N ILE A 442 22.28 -22.68 -55.47
CA ILE A 442 23.43 -22.07 -54.79
C ILE A 442 22.97 -20.74 -54.14
N SER A 443 22.15 -19.96 -54.83
CA SER A 443 21.61 -18.69 -54.22
C SER A 443 20.74 -18.96 -52.99
N ARG A 444 19.97 -20.04 -52.97
CA ARG A 444 19.19 -20.46 -51.79
C ARG A 444 20.06 -20.93 -50.65
N LEU A 445 21.14 -21.68 -50.93
CA LEU A 445 22.10 -22.09 -49.90
C LEU A 445 22.85 -20.90 -49.28
N MET A 446 23.25 -19.93 -50.12
CA MET A 446 23.85 -18.69 -49.67
C MET A 446 22.87 -17.87 -48.82
N LEU A 447 21.60 -17.74 -49.25
CA LEU A 447 20.55 -17.09 -48.51
C LEU A 447 20.42 -17.71 -47.11
N THR A 448 20.28 -19.04 -47.02
CA THR A 448 20.14 -19.75 -45.75
C THR A 448 21.31 -19.52 -44.80
N LYS A 449 22.53 -19.49 -45.34
CA LYS A 449 23.73 -19.22 -44.54
C LYS A 449 23.76 -17.75 -44.08
N LEU A 450 23.51 -16.79 -44.97
CA LEU A 450 23.56 -15.36 -44.64
C LEU A 450 22.46 -14.98 -43.66
N VAL A 451 21.24 -15.49 -43.80
CA VAL A 451 20.15 -15.27 -42.85
C VAL A 451 20.55 -15.75 -41.45
N ARG A 452 21.26 -16.87 -41.34
CA ARG A 452 21.74 -17.40 -40.06
C ARG A 452 22.81 -16.53 -39.39
N TYR A 453 23.64 -15.84 -40.17
CA TYR A 453 24.71 -14.98 -39.65
C TYR A 453 24.31 -13.54 -39.43
N LEU A 454 23.41 -13.00 -40.27
CA LEU A 454 23.03 -11.60 -40.25
C LEU A 454 21.72 -11.38 -39.50
N ALA A 455 20.96 -12.45 -39.26
CA ALA A 455 19.69 -12.42 -38.51
C ALA A 455 18.84 -11.20 -38.87
N ASP A 456 18.60 -10.34 -37.87
CA ASP A 456 17.75 -9.15 -38.04
C ASP A 456 18.48 -7.90 -38.60
N ARG A 457 19.80 -8.03 -38.95
CA ARG A 457 20.61 -6.89 -39.41
C ARG A 457 20.53 -6.59 -40.91
N ALA A 458 19.99 -7.53 -41.70
CA ALA A 458 19.93 -7.40 -43.15
C ALA A 458 18.62 -7.94 -43.72
N GLU A 459 18.11 -7.29 -44.75
CA GLU A 459 17.04 -7.79 -45.62
C GLU A 459 17.70 -8.42 -46.86
N ILE A 460 17.58 -9.72 -47.02
CA ILE A 460 18.33 -10.46 -48.04
C ILE A 460 17.37 -10.93 -49.12
N THR A 461 17.63 -10.50 -50.36
CA THR A 461 16.81 -10.85 -51.55
C THR A 461 17.69 -11.60 -52.56
N THR A 462 17.16 -12.66 -53.16
CA THR A 462 17.85 -13.40 -54.22
C THR A 462 17.33 -12.98 -55.57
N TYR A 463 18.23 -12.64 -56.49
CA TYR A 463 17.90 -12.30 -57.86
C TYR A 463 18.34 -13.40 -58.81
N GLY A 464 17.45 -14.00 -59.56
CA GLY A 464 17.75 -14.88 -60.67
C GLY A 464 18.09 -14.11 -61.96
N ARG A 465 19.12 -14.53 -62.69
CA ARG A 465 19.42 -13.93 -64.01
C ARG A 465 18.24 -14.28 -64.96
N LYS A 466 17.47 -13.28 -65.34
CA LYS A 466 16.58 -13.44 -66.52
C LYS A 466 17.46 -13.60 -67.74
N MET A 467 17.47 -14.78 -68.38
CA MET A 467 17.99 -14.94 -69.70
C MET A 467 17.10 -14.21 -70.71
#